data_9ce51e3b67a04f73dc4ac4503e0d9588
#
_entry.id   9ce51e3b67a04f73dc4ac4503e0d9588
#
_cell.length_a   1.000
_cell.length_b   1.000
_cell.length_c   1.000
_cell.angle_alpha   90.00
_cell.angle_beta   90.00
_cell.angle_gamma   90.00
#
_symmetry.space_group_name_H-M   'P 1'
#
loop_
_entity.id
_entity.type
_entity.pdbx_description
1 polymer ?
#
loop_
_entity_poly.entity_id
_entity_poly.type
_entity_poly.pdbx_seq_one_letter_code
_entity_poly.pdbx_strand_id
1 'polypeptide(L)'
;MGLRGQKSRPYTKRLEFEGARAKELLKLAKNPPKARKWRLPWRRSDLSRVGRIVAFCHDLTVTSGEEAGKKLRLRPWQIEDIERIYAVDEAGRRPVRTAVLSMGRKNGKTQLAAALALCHLCGPEAESRGEVYSCANDRFQAAKIFHEMVAMINSHPYLSWRTNIQRFQKQIEDLENGSVYAALSSEAKTKMGLNPSFVVWDELGQATSRDLYDAMDSAMGARKDPLLMVISTQAADDLAPMSQLIDYGLKVQAGEIKDPSFHLTLYRAPEDADPWSLESWKAANPALGDFRSLEDVQRLAQQAQRMPANESAFRNLILNQRVAATARFIERSQWSACAGEAHIPAGAKVYAGLDLGATKDMSALVLVHADIDNVFHVKPFFWLPGDIRARGDEDHVPYDLWVREGHLIPAGPTTDPAMIALKIAELTSQYKIMTLAFDRWRMGDLKRELDAIGCNVTLVPHGQGFKDMSPAVDCLERLVVQRRMRHGAHPVLQMCAGNAVITRDPAGGRKLDKSKSTGRIDGLVALAMAFSLALIKSERPIDVEALVG
;
A
#
# COMPACT_ATOMS: atom_id res chain seq x y z
N MET A 1 -30.68 18.96 45.54
CA MET A 1 -31.14 17.56 45.30
C MET A 1 -29.99 16.76 44.73
N GLY A 2 -29.44 15.86 45.55
CA GLY A 2 -28.21 15.20 45.26
C GLY A 2 -28.35 13.98 44.35
N LEU A 3 -27.46 13.87 43.40
CA LEU A 3 -27.25 12.66 42.60
C LEU A 3 -26.44 11.65 43.42
N ARG A 4 -27.06 10.54 43.76
CA ARG A 4 -26.44 9.40 44.45
C ARG A 4 -25.51 8.66 43.46
N GLY A 5 -24.22 8.54 43.86
CA GLY A 5 -23.21 7.80 43.11
C GLY A 5 -23.51 6.33 43.01
N GLN A 6 -23.37 5.79 41.80
CA GLN A 6 -23.32 4.35 41.55
C GLN A 6 -22.01 3.76 42.09
N LYS A 7 -22.13 2.82 43.01
CA LYS A 7 -21.02 2.10 43.61
C LYS A 7 -20.31 1.20 42.59
N SER A 8 -19.04 1.49 42.36
CA SER A 8 -18.11 0.65 41.60
C SER A 8 -17.89 -0.72 42.26
N ARG A 9 -18.50 -1.78 41.72
CA ARG A 9 -18.28 -3.17 42.10
C ARG A 9 -17.63 -3.97 40.96
N PRO A 10 -16.37 -3.71 40.62
CA PRO A 10 -15.59 -4.77 39.96
C PRO A 10 -14.19 -5.03 40.53
N TYR A 11 -13.67 -4.15 41.37
CA TYR A 11 -12.26 -4.27 41.80
C TYR A 11 -12.02 -5.40 42.84
N THR A 12 -12.94 -5.62 43.75
CA THR A 12 -12.83 -6.68 44.79
C THR A 12 -12.93 -8.10 44.22
N LYS A 13 -13.85 -8.34 43.24
CA LYS A 13 -13.93 -9.66 42.59
C LYS A 13 -12.68 -10.00 41.75
N ARG A 14 -12.01 -9.00 41.21
CA ARG A 14 -10.78 -9.17 40.42
C ARG A 14 -9.57 -9.57 41.31
N LEU A 15 -9.44 -8.93 42.46
CA LEU A 15 -8.38 -9.28 43.46
C LEU A 15 -8.61 -10.68 44.06
N GLU A 16 -9.87 -11.08 44.27
CA GLU A 16 -10.19 -12.45 44.75
C GLU A 16 -9.88 -13.52 43.69
N PHE A 17 -10.10 -13.21 42.39
CA PHE A 17 -9.79 -14.13 41.30
C PHE A 17 -8.28 -14.24 41.03
N GLU A 18 -7.53 -13.14 41.10
CA GLU A 18 -6.07 -13.13 41.03
C GLU A 18 -5.43 -13.81 42.26
N GLY A 19 -6.00 -13.61 43.42
CA GLY A 19 -5.57 -14.28 44.66
C GLY A 19 -5.86 -15.77 44.67
N ALA A 20 -6.97 -16.23 44.11
CA ALA A 20 -7.31 -17.65 43.95
C ALA A 20 -6.36 -18.34 42.97
N ARG A 21 -6.07 -17.70 41.84
CA ARG A 21 -5.13 -18.21 40.83
C ARG A 21 -3.69 -18.24 41.34
N ALA A 22 -3.26 -17.22 42.08
CA ALA A 22 -1.95 -17.20 42.76
C ALA A 22 -1.82 -18.34 43.81
N LYS A 23 -2.89 -18.62 44.56
CA LYS A 23 -2.95 -19.76 45.50
C LYS A 23 -2.93 -21.10 44.77
N GLU A 24 -3.55 -21.21 43.61
CA GLU A 24 -3.54 -22.40 42.77
C GLU A 24 -2.17 -22.64 42.15
N LEU A 25 -1.52 -21.58 41.63
CA LEU A 25 -0.13 -21.62 41.16
C LEU A 25 0.86 -21.96 42.25
N LEU A 26 0.67 -21.45 43.47
CA LEU A 26 1.47 -21.80 44.65
C LEU A 26 1.25 -23.25 45.09
N LYS A 27 0.03 -23.81 45.01
CA LYS A 27 -0.25 -25.22 45.20
C LYS A 27 0.40 -26.12 44.15
N LEU A 28 0.38 -25.71 42.90
CA LEU A 28 1.05 -26.40 41.80
C LEU A 28 2.57 -26.35 41.92
N ALA A 29 3.13 -25.23 42.39
CA ALA A 29 4.57 -25.09 42.66
C ALA A 29 5.03 -25.95 43.85
N LYS A 30 4.19 -26.15 44.88
CA LYS A 30 4.50 -27.00 46.06
C LYS A 30 4.28 -28.49 45.79
N ASN A 31 3.36 -28.85 44.90
CA ASN A 31 3.11 -30.21 44.45
C ASN A 31 3.00 -30.20 42.89
N PRO A 32 4.16 -30.20 42.18
CA PRO A 32 4.09 -30.29 40.71
C PRO A 32 3.32 -31.59 40.35
N PRO A 33 2.30 -31.52 39.50
CA PRO A 33 1.63 -32.72 39.06
C PRO A 33 2.69 -33.65 38.48
N LYS A 34 2.67 -34.94 38.89
CA LYS A 34 3.56 -35.98 38.32
C LYS A 34 3.64 -35.76 36.86
N ALA A 35 4.84 -35.55 36.30
CA ALA A 35 5.11 -35.11 34.96
C ALA A 35 4.16 -35.81 33.95
N ARG A 36 3.11 -35.10 33.52
CA ARG A 36 2.13 -35.61 32.58
C ARG A 36 2.89 -35.82 31.28
N LYS A 37 3.10 -37.05 30.87
CA LYS A 37 3.78 -37.33 29.61
C LYS A 37 2.84 -36.89 28.48
N TRP A 38 3.05 -35.64 28.02
CA TRP A 38 2.33 -35.10 26.86
C TRP A 38 2.82 -35.83 25.60
N ARG A 39 1.89 -36.38 24.84
CA ARG A 39 2.20 -36.86 23.47
C ARG A 39 2.02 -35.69 22.53
N LEU A 40 3.14 -35.09 22.11
CA LEU A 40 3.16 -33.94 21.22
C LEU A 40 3.61 -34.39 19.83
N PRO A 41 2.71 -34.43 18.83
CA PRO A 41 3.01 -34.96 17.50
C PRO A 41 4.23 -34.32 16.82
N TRP A 42 4.43 -33.05 17.07
CA TRP A 42 5.55 -32.27 16.49
C TRP A 42 6.91 -32.48 17.15
N ARG A 43 6.99 -33.17 18.30
CA ARG A 43 8.25 -33.51 18.99
C ARG A 43 8.87 -34.83 18.50
N ARG A 44 8.31 -35.44 17.50
CA ARG A 44 8.84 -36.67 16.91
C ARG A 44 10.17 -36.37 16.19
N SER A 45 11.17 -37.23 16.45
CA SER A 45 12.54 -37.07 15.90
C SER A 45 12.68 -37.42 14.42
N ASP A 46 11.73 -38.19 13.88
CA ASP A 46 11.69 -38.61 12.48
C ASP A 46 11.09 -37.55 11.53
N LEU A 47 10.56 -36.45 12.05
CA LEU A 47 9.98 -35.38 11.24
C LEU A 47 11.04 -34.35 10.82
N SER A 48 10.96 -33.92 9.55
CA SER A 48 11.69 -32.75 9.05
C SER A 48 11.24 -31.48 9.77
N ARG A 49 11.94 -30.35 9.56
CA ARG A 49 11.53 -29.03 10.09
C ARG A 49 10.09 -28.73 9.69
N VAL A 50 9.78 -28.80 8.39
CA VAL A 50 8.43 -28.58 7.85
C VAL A 50 7.43 -29.58 8.44
N GLY A 51 7.80 -30.86 8.49
CA GLY A 51 6.93 -31.88 9.08
C GLY A 51 6.54 -31.60 10.52
N ARG A 52 7.46 -31.04 11.33
CA ARG A 52 7.16 -30.63 12.71
C ARG A 52 6.20 -29.43 12.76
N ILE A 53 6.38 -28.43 11.88
CA ILE A 53 5.49 -27.27 11.79
C ILE A 53 4.08 -27.71 11.40
N VAL A 54 3.95 -28.54 10.37
CA VAL A 54 2.67 -29.09 9.91
C VAL A 54 2.00 -29.91 11.01
N ALA A 55 2.76 -30.78 11.69
CA ALA A 55 2.25 -31.59 12.81
C ALA A 55 1.78 -30.71 13.99
N PHE A 56 2.48 -29.61 14.27
CA PHE A 56 2.07 -28.62 15.26
C PHE A 56 0.73 -27.96 14.87
N CYS A 57 0.64 -27.42 13.66
CA CYS A 57 -0.59 -26.81 13.18
C CYS A 57 -1.78 -27.78 13.20
N HIS A 58 -1.55 -29.04 12.79
CA HIS A 58 -2.59 -30.09 12.81
C HIS A 58 -3.04 -30.48 14.23
N ASP A 59 -2.24 -30.20 15.24
CA ASP A 59 -2.65 -30.47 16.64
C ASP A 59 -3.45 -29.32 17.26
N LEU A 60 -3.44 -28.14 16.63
CA LEU A 60 -4.31 -27.03 17.03
C LEU A 60 -5.78 -27.30 16.68
N THR A 61 -6.66 -26.46 17.21
CA THR A 61 -8.11 -26.57 17.02
C THR A 61 -8.60 -25.33 16.27
N VAL A 62 -9.49 -25.52 15.29
CA VAL A 62 -10.21 -24.43 14.61
C VAL A 62 -11.11 -23.73 15.62
N THR A 63 -11.04 -22.42 15.69
CA THR A 63 -11.66 -21.63 16.76
C THR A 63 -12.99 -21.01 16.39
N SER A 64 -13.30 -20.92 15.09
CA SER A 64 -14.50 -20.24 14.58
C SER A 64 -14.96 -20.84 13.24
N GLY A 65 -16.19 -20.53 12.83
CA GLY A 65 -16.79 -21.01 11.60
C GLY A 65 -17.38 -22.45 11.71
N GLU A 66 -17.69 -23.05 10.59
CA GLU A 66 -18.34 -24.36 10.52
C GLU A 66 -17.47 -25.51 11.03
N GLU A 67 -16.15 -25.33 10.95
CA GLU A 67 -15.19 -26.32 11.45
C GLU A 67 -14.75 -26.08 12.90
N ALA A 68 -15.37 -25.13 13.61
CA ALA A 68 -15.03 -24.83 15.00
C ALA A 68 -15.06 -26.10 15.89
N GLY A 69 -14.02 -26.27 16.72
CA GLY A 69 -13.84 -27.45 17.57
C GLY A 69 -13.17 -28.65 16.92
N LYS A 70 -13.04 -28.68 15.58
CA LYS A 70 -12.25 -29.72 14.89
C LYS A 70 -10.77 -29.40 14.91
N LYS A 71 -9.91 -30.41 14.67
CA LYS A 71 -8.47 -30.19 14.46
C LYS A 71 -8.24 -29.37 13.20
N LEU A 72 -7.33 -28.40 13.30
CA LEU A 72 -6.88 -27.61 12.16
C LEU A 72 -6.22 -28.53 11.11
N ARG A 73 -6.77 -28.56 9.91
CA ARG A 73 -6.22 -29.32 8.79
C ARG A 73 -5.71 -28.33 7.74
N LEU A 74 -4.41 -28.22 7.64
CA LEU A 74 -3.78 -27.43 6.58
C LEU A 74 -4.10 -28.03 5.21
N ARG A 75 -4.48 -27.17 4.27
CA ARG A 75 -4.76 -27.55 2.88
C ARG A 75 -3.46 -27.71 2.09
N PRO A 76 -3.44 -28.43 0.98
CA PRO A 76 -2.22 -28.62 0.19
C PRO A 76 -1.48 -27.31 -0.13
N TRP A 77 -2.20 -26.28 -0.55
CA TRP A 77 -1.63 -24.97 -0.85
C TRP A 77 -0.98 -24.29 0.37
N GLN A 78 -1.53 -24.47 1.58
CA GLN A 78 -0.93 -23.94 2.83
C GLN A 78 0.34 -24.70 3.20
N ILE A 79 0.34 -26.02 2.97
CA ILE A 79 1.54 -26.87 3.20
C ILE A 79 2.63 -26.47 2.23
N GLU A 80 2.31 -26.26 0.94
CA GLU A 80 3.25 -25.81 -0.07
C GLU A 80 3.89 -24.46 0.28
N ASP A 81 3.08 -23.50 0.77
CA ASP A 81 3.59 -22.21 1.26
C ASP A 81 4.55 -22.39 2.44
N ILE A 82 4.20 -23.24 3.41
CA ILE A 82 5.06 -23.57 4.55
C ILE A 82 6.35 -24.25 4.08
N GLU A 83 6.28 -25.17 3.13
CA GLU A 83 7.46 -25.84 2.57
C GLU A 83 8.43 -24.83 1.94
N ARG A 84 7.92 -23.90 1.13
CA ARG A 84 8.74 -22.88 0.48
C ARG A 84 9.36 -21.90 1.48
N ILE A 85 8.59 -21.47 2.49
CA ILE A 85 9.05 -20.51 3.50
C ILE A 85 10.07 -21.14 4.45
N TYR A 86 9.85 -22.40 4.88
CA TYR A 86 10.66 -23.05 5.92
C TYR A 86 11.66 -24.07 5.36
N ALA A 87 11.84 -24.13 4.04
CA ALA A 87 12.93 -24.88 3.43
C ALA A 87 14.29 -24.47 4.02
N VAL A 88 15.20 -25.41 4.12
CA VAL A 88 16.54 -25.16 4.65
C VAL A 88 17.59 -25.37 3.57
N ASP A 89 18.68 -24.60 3.61
CA ASP A 89 19.87 -24.78 2.79
C ASP A 89 20.69 -25.99 3.25
N GLU A 90 21.78 -26.28 2.54
CA GLU A 90 22.71 -27.38 2.89
C GLU A 90 23.33 -27.24 4.28
N ALA A 91 23.40 -26.01 4.82
CA ALA A 91 23.86 -25.72 6.18
C ALA A 91 22.74 -25.83 7.24
N GLY A 92 21.52 -26.26 6.84
CA GLY A 92 20.36 -26.41 7.72
C GLY A 92 19.75 -25.08 8.17
N ARG A 93 20.04 -23.97 7.47
CA ARG A 93 19.49 -22.64 7.76
C ARG A 93 18.36 -22.34 6.79
N ARG A 94 17.34 -21.63 7.27
CA ARG A 94 16.26 -21.12 6.43
C ARG A 94 16.72 -19.87 5.67
N PRO A 95 16.79 -19.88 4.32
CA PRO A 95 17.16 -18.69 3.55
C PRO A 95 16.13 -17.58 3.68
N VAL A 96 14.82 -17.92 3.61
CA VAL A 96 13.73 -16.94 3.60
C VAL A 96 13.64 -16.17 4.93
N ARG A 97 13.77 -14.87 4.86
CA ARG A 97 13.63 -13.94 5.98
C ARG A 97 12.36 -13.10 5.90
N THR A 98 11.92 -12.81 4.68
CA THR A 98 10.67 -12.09 4.41
C THR A 98 9.77 -12.95 3.56
N ALA A 99 8.55 -13.22 4.04
CA ALA A 99 7.53 -13.96 3.31
C ALA A 99 6.26 -13.11 3.16
N VAL A 100 5.81 -12.92 1.93
CA VAL A 100 4.59 -12.17 1.61
C VAL A 100 3.53 -13.13 1.08
N LEU A 101 2.38 -13.21 1.77
CA LEU A 101 1.25 -14.05 1.40
C LEU A 101 0.04 -13.15 1.08
N SER A 102 -0.29 -13.03 -0.20
CA SER A 102 -1.37 -12.18 -0.67
C SER A 102 -2.46 -13.00 -1.37
N MET A 103 -3.70 -12.85 -0.92
CA MET A 103 -4.89 -13.51 -1.47
C MET A 103 -6.17 -12.79 -1.08
N GLY A 104 -7.27 -13.09 -1.72
CA GLY A 104 -8.59 -12.55 -1.40
C GLY A 104 -8.97 -12.68 0.08
N ARG A 105 -9.94 -11.91 0.53
CA ARG A 105 -10.44 -11.97 1.91
C ARG A 105 -11.11 -13.31 2.22
N LYS A 106 -11.09 -13.71 3.49
CA LYS A 106 -11.73 -14.93 4.04
C LYS A 106 -11.12 -16.26 3.57
N ASN A 107 -9.85 -16.25 3.15
CA ASN A 107 -9.08 -17.47 2.84
C ASN A 107 -8.24 -17.97 4.03
N GLY A 108 -8.61 -17.66 5.27
CA GLY A 108 -7.96 -18.22 6.47
C GLY A 108 -6.58 -17.65 6.83
N LYS A 109 -6.18 -16.50 6.24
CA LYS A 109 -4.86 -15.88 6.50
C LYS A 109 -4.58 -15.69 7.99
N THR A 110 -5.50 -15.09 8.73
CA THR A 110 -5.35 -14.78 10.17
C THR A 110 -5.21 -16.04 11.01
N GLN A 111 -5.96 -17.11 10.69
CA GLN A 111 -5.87 -18.38 11.39
C GLN A 111 -4.52 -19.06 11.17
N LEU A 112 -4.03 -19.09 9.91
CA LEU A 112 -2.71 -19.60 9.57
C LEU A 112 -1.61 -18.80 10.28
N ALA A 113 -1.70 -17.47 10.25
CA ALA A 113 -0.74 -16.59 10.90
C ALA A 113 -0.70 -16.79 12.42
N ALA A 114 -1.86 -16.96 13.07
CA ALA A 114 -1.94 -17.26 14.50
C ALA A 114 -1.33 -18.63 14.84
N ALA A 115 -1.54 -19.65 14.00
CA ALA A 115 -0.93 -20.96 14.17
C ALA A 115 0.60 -20.89 14.03
N LEU A 116 1.12 -20.14 13.06
CA LEU A 116 2.56 -19.94 12.88
C LEU A 116 3.15 -19.08 14.00
N ALA A 117 2.46 -18.04 14.46
CA ALA A 117 2.89 -17.26 15.63
C ALA A 117 3.00 -18.13 16.90
N LEU A 118 2.05 -19.04 17.13
CA LEU A 118 2.15 -20.04 18.21
C LEU A 118 3.30 -21.02 17.98
N CYS A 119 3.56 -21.41 16.73
CA CYS A 119 4.68 -22.27 16.37
C CYS A 119 6.03 -21.63 16.75
N HIS A 120 6.19 -20.32 16.54
CA HIS A 120 7.37 -19.55 16.93
C HIS A 120 7.40 -19.14 18.41
N LEU A 121 6.26 -19.07 19.09
CA LEU A 121 6.20 -18.73 20.50
C LEU A 121 6.55 -19.94 21.39
N CYS A 122 5.87 -21.08 21.14
CA CYS A 122 5.89 -22.25 22.03
C CYS A 122 5.85 -23.59 21.29
N GLY A 123 6.01 -23.58 19.96
CA GLY A 123 6.05 -24.75 19.09
C GLY A 123 7.46 -25.15 18.65
N PRO A 124 7.58 -25.86 17.50
CA PRO A 124 8.88 -26.36 16.99
C PRO A 124 9.85 -25.28 16.52
N GLU A 125 9.37 -24.07 16.20
CA GLU A 125 10.20 -22.94 15.77
C GLU A 125 10.53 -21.96 16.92
N ALA A 126 10.15 -22.28 18.16
CA ALA A 126 10.35 -21.40 19.29
C ALA A 126 11.84 -21.30 19.67
N GLU A 127 12.36 -20.08 19.72
CA GLU A 127 13.69 -19.76 20.25
C GLU A 127 13.63 -19.52 21.76
N SER A 128 14.75 -19.74 22.45
CA SER A 128 14.85 -19.33 23.85
C SER A 128 14.75 -17.82 23.97
N ARG A 129 13.81 -17.33 24.80
CA ARG A 129 13.50 -15.91 24.98
C ARG A 129 13.21 -15.21 23.63
N GLY A 130 12.51 -15.90 22.73
CA GLY A 130 12.09 -15.36 21.44
C GLY A 130 11.06 -14.24 21.60
N GLU A 131 11.10 -13.27 20.72
CA GLU A 131 10.14 -12.19 20.68
C GLU A 131 9.27 -12.35 19.42
N VAL A 132 7.99 -12.59 19.63
CA VAL A 132 7.00 -12.81 18.57
C VAL A 132 6.05 -11.63 18.54
N TYR A 133 5.84 -11.03 17.37
CA TYR A 133 4.98 -9.86 17.25
C TYR A 133 3.93 -10.02 16.17
N SER A 134 2.72 -9.53 16.43
CA SER A 134 1.77 -9.21 15.35
C SER A 134 1.69 -7.70 15.19
N CYS A 135 1.81 -7.22 13.96
CA CYS A 135 1.76 -5.81 13.60
C CYS A 135 0.55 -5.54 12.71
N ALA A 136 -0.09 -4.38 12.88
CA ALA A 136 -1.13 -3.88 12.01
C ALA A 136 -1.21 -2.35 12.11
N ASN A 137 -1.96 -1.71 11.22
CA ASN A 137 -2.15 -0.26 11.21
C ASN A 137 -2.78 0.25 12.51
N ASP A 138 -3.80 -0.43 12.98
CA ASP A 138 -4.53 -0.04 14.18
C ASP A 138 -4.51 -1.14 15.24
N ARG A 139 -4.83 -0.73 16.48
CA ARG A 139 -4.79 -1.60 17.66
C ARG A 139 -5.82 -2.75 17.62
N PHE A 140 -6.95 -2.57 16.91
CA PHE A 140 -7.98 -3.61 16.82
C PHE A 140 -7.56 -4.69 15.82
N GLN A 141 -6.98 -4.30 14.69
CA GLN A 141 -6.44 -5.23 13.70
C GLN A 141 -5.31 -6.07 14.31
N ALA A 142 -4.33 -5.42 14.97
CA ALA A 142 -3.23 -6.13 15.64
C ALA A 142 -3.72 -7.14 16.67
N ALA A 143 -4.87 -6.88 17.32
CA ALA A 143 -5.46 -7.77 18.30
C ALA A 143 -6.13 -9.01 17.73
N LYS A 144 -6.43 -9.08 16.43
CA LYS A 144 -7.12 -10.24 15.83
C LYS A 144 -6.29 -11.51 15.96
N ILE A 145 -5.00 -11.45 15.63
CA ILE A 145 -4.08 -12.58 15.78
C ILE A 145 -3.97 -12.99 17.24
N PHE A 146 -3.85 -12.03 18.17
CA PHE A 146 -3.86 -12.31 19.60
C PHE A 146 -5.10 -13.10 20.05
N HIS A 147 -6.29 -12.66 19.63
CA HIS A 147 -7.54 -13.33 20.02
C HIS A 147 -7.62 -14.75 19.46
N GLU A 148 -7.17 -14.95 18.24
CA GLU A 148 -7.12 -16.27 17.60
C GLU A 148 -6.12 -17.20 18.32
N MET A 149 -4.91 -16.71 18.62
CA MET A 149 -3.92 -17.45 19.41
C MET A 149 -4.46 -17.85 20.79
N VAL A 150 -5.12 -16.92 21.48
CA VAL A 150 -5.74 -17.19 22.80
C VAL A 150 -6.83 -18.26 22.70
N ALA A 151 -7.63 -18.24 21.66
CA ALA A 151 -8.67 -19.25 21.45
C ALA A 151 -8.06 -20.63 21.16
N MET A 152 -7.02 -20.71 20.34
CA MET A 152 -6.25 -21.94 20.08
C MET A 152 -5.59 -22.49 21.36
N ILE A 153 -4.94 -21.62 22.17
CA ILE A 153 -4.32 -22.00 23.43
C ILE A 153 -5.36 -22.57 24.39
N ASN A 154 -6.50 -21.90 24.57
CA ASN A 154 -7.55 -22.36 25.50
C ASN A 154 -8.15 -23.71 25.10
N SER A 155 -8.13 -24.05 23.82
CA SER A 155 -8.61 -25.32 23.29
C SER A 155 -7.56 -26.44 23.35
N HIS A 156 -6.32 -26.14 23.72
CA HIS A 156 -5.21 -27.09 23.72
C HIS A 156 -4.63 -27.25 25.15
N PRO A 157 -4.85 -28.38 25.83
CA PRO A 157 -4.48 -28.54 27.26
C PRO A 157 -2.99 -28.28 27.57
N TYR A 158 -2.07 -28.72 26.70
CA TYR A 158 -0.63 -28.47 26.88
C TYR A 158 -0.28 -26.99 26.72
N LEU A 159 -0.79 -26.31 25.68
CA LEU A 159 -0.51 -24.89 25.49
C LEU A 159 -1.11 -24.03 26.60
N SER A 160 -2.33 -24.36 27.04
CA SER A 160 -2.98 -23.67 28.16
C SER A 160 -2.20 -23.81 29.48
N TRP A 161 -1.57 -24.99 29.72
CA TRP A 161 -0.72 -25.20 30.88
C TRP A 161 0.61 -24.43 30.77
N ARG A 162 1.16 -24.36 29.55
CA ARG A 162 2.50 -23.82 29.29
C ARG A 162 2.53 -22.29 29.21
N THR A 163 1.43 -21.63 28.87
CA THR A 163 1.42 -20.19 28.57
C THR A 163 0.71 -19.37 29.64
N ASN A 164 1.19 -18.12 29.79
CA ASN A 164 0.55 -17.08 30.60
C ASN A 164 -0.03 -15.99 29.70
N ILE A 165 -1.36 -15.78 29.77
CA ILE A 165 -2.09 -14.87 28.88
C ILE A 165 -2.44 -13.58 29.64
N GLN A 166 -1.89 -12.46 29.19
CA GLN A 166 -2.15 -11.12 29.72
C GLN A 166 -3.10 -10.36 28.77
N ARG A 167 -4.42 -10.58 28.93
CA ARG A 167 -5.46 -10.10 27.99
C ARG A 167 -5.48 -8.59 27.82
N PHE A 168 -5.27 -7.84 28.87
CA PHE A 168 -5.29 -6.37 28.83
C PHE A 168 -4.10 -5.82 28.01
N GLN A 169 -2.91 -6.40 28.20
CA GLN A 169 -1.69 -6.01 27.49
C GLN A 169 -1.59 -6.63 26.09
N LYS A 170 -2.49 -7.60 25.77
CA LYS A 170 -2.44 -8.40 24.55
C LYS A 170 -1.09 -9.10 24.38
N GLN A 171 -0.61 -9.70 25.45
CA GLN A 171 0.64 -10.44 25.53
C GLN A 171 0.39 -11.89 25.92
N ILE A 172 1.27 -12.77 25.45
CA ILE A 172 1.31 -14.19 25.81
C ILE A 172 2.78 -14.53 26.10
N GLU A 173 3.03 -15.11 27.25
CA GLU A 173 4.35 -15.57 27.66
C GLU A 173 4.41 -17.10 27.66
N ASP A 174 5.45 -17.67 27.09
CA ASP A 174 5.76 -19.09 27.23
C ASP A 174 6.60 -19.32 28.48
N LEU A 175 6.05 -20.02 29.46
CA LEU A 175 6.66 -20.27 30.74
C LEU A 175 7.84 -21.28 30.69
N GLU A 176 7.98 -22.04 29.60
CA GLU A 176 9.03 -23.05 29.43
C GLU A 176 10.32 -22.47 28.88
N ASN A 177 10.23 -21.58 27.86
CA ASN A 177 11.42 -21.00 27.20
C ASN A 177 11.57 -19.49 27.39
N GLY A 178 10.60 -18.83 28.03
CA GLY A 178 10.62 -17.38 28.29
C GLY A 178 10.34 -16.51 27.07
N SER A 179 9.81 -17.08 26.00
CA SER A 179 9.41 -16.31 24.80
C SER A 179 8.15 -15.51 25.06
N VAL A 180 8.05 -14.35 24.44
CA VAL A 180 6.91 -13.44 24.60
C VAL A 180 6.31 -13.08 23.26
N TYR A 181 4.97 -13.14 23.18
CA TYR A 181 4.21 -12.55 22.08
C TYR A 181 3.56 -11.24 22.53
N ALA A 182 3.55 -10.23 21.64
CA ALA A 182 2.79 -9.00 21.85
C ALA A 182 2.18 -8.47 20.53
N ALA A 183 0.97 -7.89 20.63
CA ALA A 183 0.31 -7.20 19.53
C ALA A 183 0.74 -5.72 19.49
N LEU A 184 1.24 -5.26 18.35
CA LEU A 184 1.76 -3.91 18.11
C LEU A 184 0.93 -3.17 17.07
N SER A 185 0.77 -1.85 17.23
CA SER A 185 0.16 -0.99 16.20
C SER A 185 1.10 0.15 15.82
N SER A 186 0.88 0.76 14.65
CA SER A 186 1.66 1.89 14.13
C SER A 186 1.67 3.12 15.05
N GLU A 187 0.64 3.28 15.88
CA GLU A 187 0.55 4.35 16.88
C GLU A 187 1.60 4.24 17.99
N ALA A 188 2.24 3.10 18.14
CA ALA A 188 3.25 2.87 19.16
C ALA A 188 4.65 3.34 18.70
N LYS A 189 4.84 4.63 18.56
CA LYS A 189 6.03 5.32 18.00
C LYS A 189 7.37 5.12 18.77
N THR A 190 7.40 4.36 19.85
CA THR A 190 8.61 4.23 20.70
C THR A 190 8.99 2.78 20.94
N LYS A 191 9.49 2.10 19.90
CA LYS A 191 9.97 0.72 20.04
C LYS A 191 11.40 0.54 19.56
N MET A 192 12.31 1.35 20.09
CA MET A 192 13.75 1.05 20.05
C MET A 192 14.05 -0.08 21.05
N GLY A 193 14.83 -1.07 20.63
CA GLY A 193 15.29 -2.15 21.48
C GLY A 193 14.53 -3.48 21.36
N LEU A 194 13.64 -3.63 20.36
CA LEU A 194 13.03 -4.91 20.03
C LEU A 194 14.04 -5.81 19.30
N ASN A 195 13.92 -7.13 19.53
CA ASN A 195 14.76 -8.14 18.91
C ASN A 195 13.88 -9.32 18.45
N PRO A 196 13.02 -9.11 17.43
CA PRO A 196 12.03 -10.08 17.03
C PRO A 196 12.64 -11.33 16.41
N SER A 197 12.14 -12.50 16.81
CA SER A 197 12.40 -13.79 16.16
C SER A 197 11.34 -14.10 15.10
N PHE A 198 10.10 -13.61 15.30
CA PHE A 198 9.01 -13.72 14.33
C PHE A 198 8.12 -12.49 14.39
N VAL A 199 7.83 -11.94 13.23
CA VAL A 199 6.85 -10.87 13.05
C VAL A 199 5.81 -11.30 12.04
N VAL A 200 4.53 -11.15 12.36
CA VAL A 200 3.47 -11.24 11.37
C VAL A 200 2.77 -9.89 11.22
N TRP A 201 2.74 -9.37 9.99
CA TRP A 201 2.02 -8.16 9.65
C TRP A 201 0.68 -8.51 9.01
N ASP A 202 -0.43 -8.11 9.65
CA ASP A 202 -1.78 -8.31 9.13
C ASP A 202 -2.29 -7.06 8.42
N GLU A 203 -2.81 -7.24 7.21
CA GLU A 203 -3.42 -6.21 6.35
C GLU A 203 -2.49 -5.04 6.00
N LEU A 204 -1.22 -5.32 5.61
CA LEU A 204 -0.27 -4.29 5.13
C LEU A 204 -0.81 -3.53 3.90
N GLY A 205 -1.73 -4.11 3.13
CA GLY A 205 -2.42 -3.43 2.02
C GLY A 205 -3.22 -2.19 2.43
N GLN A 206 -3.49 -2.02 3.72
CA GLN A 206 -4.15 -0.83 4.27
C GLN A 206 -3.17 0.13 4.96
N ALA A 207 -1.87 -0.17 4.96
CA ALA A 207 -0.85 0.66 5.58
C ALA A 207 -0.58 1.92 4.75
N THR A 208 -0.53 3.06 5.43
CA THR A 208 -0.21 4.35 4.83
C THR A 208 1.28 4.72 4.99
N SER A 209 2.03 4.05 5.89
CA SER A 209 3.46 4.27 6.14
C SER A 209 4.20 2.94 6.24
N ARG A 210 5.51 2.99 5.92
CA ARG A 210 6.46 1.88 6.08
C ARG A 210 7.14 1.85 7.44
N ASP A 211 7.05 2.90 8.24
CA ASP A 211 7.91 3.13 9.41
C ASP A 211 7.97 1.95 10.37
N LEU A 212 6.81 1.39 10.72
CA LEU A 212 6.77 0.23 11.61
C LEU A 212 7.28 -1.05 10.92
N TYR A 213 7.04 -1.20 9.60
CA TYR A 213 7.57 -2.32 8.82
C TYR A 213 9.09 -2.29 8.80
N ASP A 214 9.68 -1.14 8.43
CA ASP A 214 11.13 -0.95 8.35
C ASP A 214 11.80 -1.07 9.74
N ALA A 215 11.13 -0.60 10.79
CA ALA A 215 11.58 -0.77 12.16
C ALA A 215 11.63 -2.25 12.58
N MET A 216 10.61 -3.05 12.22
CA MET A 216 10.59 -4.49 12.51
C MET A 216 11.63 -5.26 11.72
N ASP A 217 11.76 -4.98 10.41
CA ASP A 217 12.72 -5.64 9.53
C ASP A 217 14.16 -5.38 10.00
N SER A 218 14.49 -4.11 10.29
CA SER A 218 15.81 -3.73 10.80
C SER A 218 16.13 -4.31 12.19
N ALA A 219 15.14 -4.48 13.04
CA ALA A 219 15.31 -5.00 14.40
C ALA A 219 15.65 -6.51 14.44
N MET A 220 15.41 -7.25 13.36
CA MET A 220 15.63 -8.70 13.29
C MET A 220 17.11 -9.11 13.17
N GLY A 221 18.02 -8.16 12.95
CA GLY A 221 19.42 -8.44 12.60
C GLY A 221 20.23 -9.27 13.62
N ALA A 222 19.84 -9.28 14.89
CA ALA A 222 20.52 -10.00 15.95
C ALA A 222 20.07 -11.47 16.12
N ARG A 223 19.00 -11.89 15.47
CA ARG A 223 18.48 -13.27 15.51
C ARG A 223 19.12 -14.15 14.45
N LYS A 224 19.28 -15.42 14.80
CA LYS A 224 19.90 -16.39 13.88
C LYS A 224 19.00 -16.69 12.68
N ASP A 225 17.71 -16.86 12.92
CA ASP A 225 16.75 -17.39 11.95
C ASP A 225 15.40 -16.65 12.01
N PRO A 226 15.39 -15.28 11.91
CA PRO A 226 14.19 -14.49 12.07
C PRO A 226 13.29 -14.60 10.83
N LEU A 227 11.98 -14.41 11.00
CA LEU A 227 11.00 -14.38 9.90
C LEU A 227 10.03 -13.21 10.06
N LEU A 228 9.98 -12.36 9.03
CA LEU A 228 8.92 -11.38 8.84
C LEU A 228 7.91 -11.94 7.85
N MET A 229 6.67 -12.14 8.27
CA MET A 229 5.58 -12.64 7.44
C MET A 229 4.53 -11.55 7.25
N VAL A 230 4.21 -11.24 6.01
CA VAL A 230 3.14 -10.30 5.65
C VAL A 230 1.95 -11.08 5.11
N ILE A 231 0.77 -10.86 5.67
CA ILE A 231 -0.48 -11.44 5.20
C ILE A 231 -1.45 -10.31 4.85
N SER A 232 -1.89 -10.22 3.59
CA SER A 232 -2.75 -9.11 3.15
C SER A 232 -3.52 -9.43 1.87
N THR A 233 -4.50 -8.60 1.54
CA THR A 233 -4.89 -8.36 0.15
C THR A 233 -3.93 -7.36 -0.48
N GLN A 234 -3.92 -7.23 -1.82
CA GLN A 234 -3.18 -6.17 -2.49
C GLN A 234 -3.70 -4.79 -2.06
N ALA A 235 -2.79 -3.82 -1.99
CA ALA A 235 -3.18 -2.43 -1.85
C ALA A 235 -3.77 -1.89 -3.16
N ALA A 236 -4.62 -0.89 -3.04
CA ALA A 236 -5.18 -0.19 -4.20
C ALA A 236 -4.17 0.80 -4.81
N ASP A 237 -3.27 1.35 -3.99
CA ASP A 237 -2.26 2.33 -4.39
C ASP A 237 -0.93 1.66 -4.75
N ASP A 238 -0.32 2.12 -5.85
CA ASP A 238 0.98 1.63 -6.33
C ASP A 238 2.15 2.00 -5.41
N LEU A 239 2.05 3.12 -4.71
CA LEU A 239 3.07 3.59 -3.78
C LEU A 239 2.93 2.96 -2.38
N ALA A 240 1.84 2.25 -2.12
CA ALA A 240 1.63 1.59 -0.84
C ALA A 240 2.74 0.56 -0.55
N PRO A 241 3.13 0.38 0.72
CA PRO A 241 4.17 -0.57 1.11
C PRO A 241 3.92 -1.99 0.58
N MET A 242 2.68 -2.47 0.64
CA MET A 242 2.31 -3.80 0.13
C MET A 242 2.51 -3.91 -1.39
N SER A 243 2.20 -2.87 -2.16
CA SER A 243 2.39 -2.84 -3.61
C SER A 243 3.87 -2.94 -3.98
N GLN A 244 4.73 -2.21 -3.26
CA GLN A 244 6.18 -2.26 -3.45
C GLN A 244 6.76 -3.66 -3.15
N LEU A 245 6.29 -4.33 -2.09
CA LEU A 245 6.72 -5.70 -1.75
C LEU A 245 6.27 -6.71 -2.80
N ILE A 246 5.06 -6.59 -3.33
CA ILE A 246 4.58 -7.46 -4.41
C ILE A 246 5.40 -7.24 -5.68
N ASP A 247 5.63 -5.98 -6.09
CA ASP A 247 6.43 -5.66 -7.28
C ASP A 247 7.86 -6.17 -7.15
N TYR A 248 8.47 -6.05 -5.97
CA TYR A 248 9.77 -6.64 -5.66
C TYR A 248 9.75 -8.17 -5.79
N GLY A 249 8.76 -8.82 -5.15
CA GLY A 249 8.63 -10.27 -5.18
C GLY A 249 8.38 -10.83 -6.59
N LEU A 250 7.63 -10.11 -7.44
CA LEU A 250 7.43 -10.48 -8.84
C LEU A 250 8.74 -10.43 -9.63
N LYS A 251 9.61 -9.45 -9.39
CA LYS A 251 10.96 -9.38 -10.01
C LYS A 251 11.87 -10.50 -9.53
N VAL A 252 11.78 -10.88 -8.25
CA VAL A 252 12.49 -12.05 -7.72
C VAL A 252 12.01 -13.33 -8.40
N GLN A 253 10.69 -13.53 -8.55
CA GLN A 253 10.12 -14.69 -9.23
C GLN A 253 10.46 -14.75 -10.73
N ALA A 254 10.55 -13.59 -11.39
CA ALA A 254 10.97 -13.48 -12.79
C ALA A 254 12.48 -13.71 -12.99
N GLY A 255 13.26 -13.81 -11.90
CA GLY A 255 14.72 -13.94 -11.96
C GLY A 255 15.49 -12.66 -12.29
N GLU A 256 14.79 -11.52 -12.34
CA GLU A 256 15.41 -10.20 -12.53
C GLU A 256 16.25 -9.79 -11.31
N ILE A 257 15.82 -10.22 -10.13
CA ILE A 257 16.52 -10.02 -8.85
C ILE A 257 16.80 -11.39 -8.23
N LYS A 258 18.06 -11.65 -7.84
CA LYS A 258 18.43 -12.84 -7.08
C LYS A 258 18.38 -12.54 -5.58
N ASP A 259 17.30 -12.91 -4.94
CA ASP A 259 17.13 -12.76 -3.48
C ASP A 259 16.47 -14.00 -2.88
N PRO A 260 17.25 -14.98 -2.39
CA PRO A 260 16.71 -16.17 -1.74
C PRO A 260 16.10 -15.88 -0.36
N SER A 261 16.30 -14.67 0.18
CA SER A 261 15.74 -14.28 1.48
C SER A 261 14.30 -13.78 1.39
N PHE A 262 13.80 -13.54 0.18
CA PHE A 262 12.44 -13.03 -0.05
C PHE A 262 11.56 -14.09 -0.73
N HIS A 263 10.37 -14.33 -0.18
CA HIS A 263 9.37 -15.22 -0.76
C HIS A 263 8.04 -14.50 -0.96
N LEU A 264 7.46 -14.63 -2.17
CA LEU A 264 6.13 -14.13 -2.49
C LEU A 264 5.20 -15.27 -2.87
N THR A 265 4.06 -15.38 -2.19
CA THR A 265 2.90 -16.14 -2.65
C THR A 265 1.78 -15.17 -2.99
N LEU A 266 1.37 -15.14 -4.26
CA LEU A 266 0.36 -14.22 -4.76
C LEU A 266 -0.76 -14.97 -5.48
N TYR A 267 -1.91 -15.09 -4.83
CA TYR A 267 -3.16 -15.57 -5.42
C TYR A 267 -3.98 -14.36 -5.86
N ARG A 268 -4.07 -14.13 -7.16
CA ARG A 268 -4.86 -13.03 -7.74
C ARG A 268 -5.50 -13.46 -9.05
N ALA A 269 -6.63 -12.86 -9.38
CA ALA A 269 -7.13 -12.94 -10.75
C ALA A 269 -6.24 -12.08 -11.66
N PRO A 270 -5.92 -12.53 -12.90
CA PRO A 270 -5.27 -11.67 -13.89
C PRO A 270 -6.04 -10.36 -14.10
N GLU A 271 -5.33 -9.28 -14.43
CA GLU A 271 -5.94 -7.93 -14.54
C GLU A 271 -6.92 -7.85 -15.72
N ASP A 272 -6.61 -8.56 -16.80
CA ASP A 272 -7.37 -8.65 -18.05
C ASP A 272 -8.43 -9.78 -18.06
N ALA A 273 -8.48 -10.61 -17.02
CA ALA A 273 -9.46 -11.68 -16.93
C ALA A 273 -10.87 -11.16 -16.61
N ASP A 274 -11.89 -11.88 -17.09
CA ASP A 274 -13.28 -11.60 -16.73
C ASP A 274 -13.46 -11.71 -15.20
N PRO A 275 -13.77 -10.59 -14.49
CA PRO A 275 -13.90 -10.59 -13.04
C PRO A 275 -15.10 -11.40 -12.54
N TRP A 276 -16.01 -11.77 -13.43
CA TRP A 276 -17.24 -12.47 -13.12
C TRP A 276 -17.15 -13.98 -13.35
N SER A 277 -16.00 -14.44 -13.83
CA SER A 277 -15.76 -15.86 -14.10
C SER A 277 -15.36 -16.63 -12.84
N LEU A 278 -15.72 -17.92 -12.79
CA LEU A 278 -15.33 -18.82 -11.70
C LEU A 278 -13.81 -19.03 -11.65
N GLU A 279 -13.15 -19.00 -12.80
CA GLU A 279 -11.69 -19.10 -12.92
C GLU A 279 -10.99 -17.94 -12.20
N SER A 280 -11.44 -16.70 -12.44
CA SER A 280 -10.93 -15.50 -11.75
C SER A 280 -11.11 -15.60 -10.23
N TRP A 281 -12.28 -16.11 -9.79
CA TRP A 281 -12.54 -16.27 -8.36
C TRP A 281 -11.62 -17.31 -7.72
N LYS A 282 -11.39 -18.46 -8.39
CA LYS A 282 -10.48 -19.51 -7.92
C LYS A 282 -9.03 -19.06 -7.90
N ALA A 283 -8.59 -18.31 -8.90
CA ALA A 283 -7.21 -17.80 -8.98
C ALA A 283 -6.83 -16.91 -7.78
N ALA A 284 -7.79 -16.16 -7.24
CA ALA A 284 -7.58 -15.28 -6.10
C ALA A 284 -7.93 -15.90 -4.74
N ASN A 285 -8.67 -17.00 -4.73
CA ASN A 285 -9.22 -17.61 -3.51
C ASN A 285 -8.94 -19.12 -3.47
N PRO A 286 -7.75 -19.55 -3.00
CA PRO A 286 -7.38 -20.96 -2.98
C PRO A 286 -8.27 -21.83 -2.08
N ALA A 287 -9.03 -21.22 -1.14
CA ALA A 287 -9.99 -21.90 -0.29
C ALA A 287 -11.42 -21.93 -0.85
N LEU A 288 -11.64 -21.44 -2.08
CA LEU A 288 -12.98 -21.35 -2.66
C LEU A 288 -13.60 -22.73 -2.92
N GLY A 289 -14.80 -22.95 -2.36
CA GLY A 289 -15.49 -24.24 -2.44
C GLY A 289 -15.08 -25.23 -1.34
N ASP A 290 -14.14 -24.84 -0.47
CA ASP A 290 -13.81 -25.52 0.79
C ASP A 290 -14.40 -24.68 1.95
N PHE A 291 -13.60 -24.03 2.76
CA PHE A 291 -14.09 -23.17 3.84
C PHE A 291 -14.40 -21.72 3.41
N ARG A 292 -14.11 -21.33 2.17
CA ARG A 292 -14.57 -20.08 1.55
C ARG A 292 -15.81 -20.38 0.69
N SER A 293 -16.98 -19.89 1.11
CA SER A 293 -18.23 -20.13 0.41
C SER A 293 -18.23 -19.60 -1.02
N LEU A 294 -18.53 -20.47 -1.99
CA LEU A 294 -18.73 -20.10 -3.39
C LEU A 294 -19.98 -19.23 -3.55
N GLU A 295 -21.08 -19.55 -2.85
CA GLU A 295 -22.33 -18.80 -2.91
C GLU A 295 -22.14 -17.35 -2.43
N ASP A 296 -21.33 -17.14 -1.37
CA ASP A 296 -21.05 -15.78 -0.89
C ASP A 296 -20.25 -14.97 -1.93
N VAL A 297 -19.27 -15.57 -2.59
CA VAL A 297 -18.52 -14.91 -3.66
C VAL A 297 -19.42 -14.60 -4.84
N GLN A 298 -20.29 -15.52 -5.25
CA GLN A 298 -21.25 -15.32 -6.32
C GLN A 298 -22.24 -14.20 -6.00
N ARG A 299 -22.75 -14.15 -4.78
CA ARG A 299 -23.63 -13.06 -4.30
C ARG A 299 -22.93 -11.70 -4.35
N LEU A 300 -21.66 -11.62 -3.91
CA LEU A 300 -20.87 -10.39 -3.95
C LEU A 300 -20.59 -9.95 -5.40
N ALA A 301 -20.31 -10.88 -6.30
CA ALA A 301 -20.13 -10.61 -7.72
C ALA A 301 -21.40 -10.04 -8.36
N GLN A 302 -22.56 -10.66 -8.13
CA GLN A 302 -23.84 -10.16 -8.62
C GLN A 302 -24.16 -8.77 -8.07
N GLN A 303 -23.86 -8.52 -6.79
CA GLN A 303 -24.03 -7.20 -6.19
C GLN A 303 -23.14 -6.15 -6.85
N ALA A 304 -21.86 -6.48 -7.12
CA ALA A 304 -20.92 -5.57 -7.77
C ALA A 304 -21.30 -5.29 -9.25
N GLN A 305 -21.81 -6.29 -9.98
CA GLN A 305 -22.34 -6.11 -11.34
C GLN A 305 -23.56 -5.15 -11.39
N ARG A 306 -24.45 -5.24 -10.40
CA ARG A 306 -25.65 -4.38 -10.31
C ARG A 306 -25.34 -2.98 -9.79
N MET A 307 -24.25 -2.82 -9.03
CA MET A 307 -23.82 -1.58 -8.40
C MET A 307 -22.35 -1.28 -8.77
N PRO A 308 -22.08 -0.57 -9.87
CA PRO A 308 -20.70 -0.33 -10.37
C PRO A 308 -19.77 0.28 -9.31
N ALA A 309 -20.31 1.04 -8.36
CA ALA A 309 -19.53 1.57 -7.23
C ALA A 309 -18.87 0.49 -6.36
N ASN A 310 -19.39 -0.74 -6.38
CA ASN A 310 -18.86 -1.87 -5.61
C ASN A 310 -17.85 -2.72 -6.39
N GLU A 311 -17.69 -2.50 -7.70
CA GLU A 311 -16.80 -3.31 -8.54
C GLU A 311 -15.34 -3.21 -8.08
N SER A 312 -14.84 -2.00 -7.84
CA SER A 312 -13.47 -1.80 -7.37
C SER A 312 -13.20 -2.53 -6.04
N ALA A 313 -14.16 -2.48 -5.12
CA ALA A 313 -14.05 -3.19 -3.85
C ALA A 313 -14.07 -4.73 -4.05
N PHE A 314 -14.92 -5.24 -4.95
CA PHE A 314 -14.96 -6.66 -5.30
C PHE A 314 -13.64 -7.11 -5.93
N ARG A 315 -13.13 -6.37 -6.92
CA ARG A 315 -11.85 -6.65 -7.57
C ARG A 315 -10.68 -6.65 -6.57
N ASN A 316 -10.59 -5.66 -5.70
CA ASN A 316 -9.50 -5.58 -4.74
C ASN A 316 -9.62 -6.64 -3.63
N LEU A 317 -10.77 -6.75 -2.98
CA LEU A 317 -10.92 -7.55 -1.76
C LEU A 317 -11.20 -9.03 -2.02
N ILE A 318 -11.84 -9.37 -3.15
CA ILE A 318 -12.20 -10.75 -3.49
C ILE A 318 -11.29 -11.30 -4.58
N LEU A 319 -11.00 -10.54 -5.64
CA LEU A 319 -10.12 -10.97 -6.72
C LEU A 319 -8.65 -10.67 -6.46
N ASN A 320 -8.35 -9.99 -5.36
CA ASN A 320 -7.00 -9.60 -4.97
C ASN A 320 -6.26 -8.86 -6.10
N GLN A 321 -6.98 -8.03 -6.84
CA GLN A 321 -6.43 -7.18 -7.89
C GLN A 321 -6.04 -5.82 -7.32
N ARG A 322 -5.00 -5.20 -7.88
CA ARG A 322 -4.58 -3.84 -7.55
C ARG A 322 -5.49 -2.86 -8.30
N VAL A 323 -6.64 -2.54 -7.72
CA VAL A 323 -7.64 -1.63 -8.30
C VAL A 323 -7.89 -0.49 -7.35
N ALA A 324 -7.63 0.73 -7.81
CA ALA A 324 -7.96 1.94 -7.05
C ALA A 324 -9.47 1.98 -6.76
N ALA A 325 -9.83 2.44 -5.56
CA ALA A 325 -11.24 2.59 -5.15
C ALA A 325 -12.03 3.56 -6.06
N THR A 326 -11.31 4.38 -6.83
CA THR A 326 -11.86 5.33 -7.82
C THR A 326 -11.17 5.06 -9.15
N ALA A 327 -11.91 5.04 -10.26
CA ALA A 327 -11.32 4.87 -11.59
C ALA A 327 -10.25 5.95 -11.83
N ARG A 328 -9.02 5.51 -12.05
CA ARG A 328 -7.92 6.41 -12.43
C ARG A 328 -8.26 7.09 -13.75
N PHE A 329 -7.76 8.30 -13.91
CA PHE A 329 -7.92 9.02 -15.18
C PHE A 329 -7.15 8.34 -16.32
N ILE A 330 -5.92 7.91 -16.05
CA ILE A 330 -5.04 7.25 -17.03
C ILE A 330 -4.52 5.95 -16.42
N GLU A 331 -4.59 4.86 -17.18
CA GLU A 331 -4.00 3.59 -16.81
C GLU A 331 -2.46 3.67 -16.74
N ARG A 332 -1.88 3.03 -15.72
CA ARG A 332 -0.42 3.05 -15.51
C ARG A 332 0.36 2.54 -16.72
N SER A 333 -0.12 1.47 -17.35
CA SER A 333 0.49 0.90 -18.55
C SER A 333 0.52 1.87 -19.73
N GLN A 334 -0.56 2.63 -19.92
CA GLN A 334 -0.66 3.65 -20.97
C GLN A 334 0.27 4.84 -20.68
N TRP A 335 0.32 5.30 -19.41
CA TRP A 335 1.24 6.35 -19.00
C TRP A 335 2.70 5.92 -19.18
N SER A 336 3.06 4.74 -18.69
CA SER A 336 4.43 4.19 -18.80
C SER A 336 4.87 3.99 -20.24
N ALA A 337 3.95 3.68 -21.16
CA ALA A 337 4.27 3.58 -22.60
C ALA A 337 4.69 4.94 -23.21
N CYS A 338 4.45 6.06 -22.52
CA CYS A 338 4.87 7.41 -22.88
C CYS A 338 6.14 7.87 -22.16
N ALA A 339 6.83 7.01 -21.41
CA ALA A 339 7.99 7.35 -20.57
C ALA A 339 9.29 7.58 -21.35
N GLY A 340 9.28 7.50 -22.69
CA GLY A 340 10.45 7.77 -23.53
C GLY A 340 11.07 9.14 -23.25
N GLU A 341 12.34 9.29 -23.59
CA GLU A 341 13.12 10.51 -23.38
C GLU A 341 12.42 11.73 -24.00
N ALA A 342 12.30 12.80 -23.22
CA ALA A 342 11.70 14.05 -23.66
C ALA A 342 12.81 15.02 -24.09
N HIS A 343 12.84 15.37 -25.37
CA HIS A 343 13.82 16.29 -25.95
C HIS A 343 13.13 17.53 -26.51
N ILE A 344 13.47 18.70 -25.97
CA ILE A 344 13.03 20.00 -26.48
C ILE A 344 14.26 20.77 -26.96
N PRO A 345 14.44 20.99 -28.26
CA PRO A 345 15.59 21.71 -28.79
C PRO A 345 15.65 23.16 -28.30
N ALA A 346 16.86 23.71 -28.18
CA ALA A 346 17.04 25.14 -27.88
C ALA A 346 16.35 25.99 -28.96
N GLY A 347 15.66 27.06 -28.55
CA GLY A 347 14.90 27.94 -29.44
C GLY A 347 13.56 27.35 -29.96
N ALA A 348 13.22 26.11 -29.58
CA ALA A 348 11.96 25.49 -29.99
C ALA A 348 10.73 26.27 -29.51
N LYS A 349 9.67 26.24 -30.29
CA LYS A 349 8.35 26.75 -29.88
C LYS A 349 7.75 25.83 -28.85
N VAL A 350 7.40 26.38 -27.67
CA VAL A 350 6.76 25.63 -26.59
C VAL A 350 5.46 26.30 -26.16
N TYR A 351 4.53 25.51 -25.67
CA TYR A 351 3.34 25.98 -24.96
C TYR A 351 3.50 25.61 -23.48
N ALA A 352 3.01 26.45 -22.60
CA ALA A 352 3.18 26.26 -21.17
C ALA A 352 1.84 26.22 -20.45
N GLY A 353 1.76 25.43 -19.39
CA GLY A 353 0.66 25.45 -18.43
C GLY A 353 1.19 25.63 -17.02
N LEU A 354 0.54 26.47 -16.24
CA LEU A 354 0.93 26.79 -14.87
C LEU A 354 -0.25 26.60 -13.92
N ASP A 355 -0.09 25.73 -12.95
CA ASP A 355 -0.99 25.54 -11.83
C ASP A 355 -0.31 26.06 -10.55
N LEU A 356 -0.80 27.18 -10.03
CA LEU A 356 -0.25 27.82 -8.83
C LEU A 356 -0.94 27.26 -7.58
N GLY A 357 -0.17 26.60 -6.76
CA GLY A 357 -0.63 26.11 -5.46
C GLY A 357 -1.04 27.23 -4.50
N ALA A 358 -1.92 26.91 -3.57
CA ALA A 358 -2.19 27.75 -2.41
C ALA A 358 -0.97 27.81 -1.47
N THR A 359 -1.10 28.42 -0.30
CA THR A 359 0.01 28.68 0.66
C THR A 359 0.84 27.44 0.98
N LYS A 360 0.21 26.27 0.96
CA LYS A 360 0.84 24.98 1.31
C LYS A 360 0.84 23.97 0.17
N ASP A 361 0.30 24.31 -0.99
CA ASP A 361 0.17 23.37 -2.10
C ASP A 361 1.35 23.45 -3.07
N MET A 362 1.55 22.35 -3.80
CA MET A 362 2.55 22.28 -4.87
C MET A 362 2.18 23.25 -6.00
N SER A 363 3.17 23.89 -6.58
CA SER A 363 3.02 24.62 -7.84
C SER A 363 3.70 23.86 -8.96
N ALA A 364 3.11 23.85 -10.15
CA ALA A 364 3.62 23.13 -11.31
C ALA A 364 3.61 24.00 -12.57
N LEU A 365 4.73 24.07 -13.27
CA LEU A 365 4.88 24.64 -14.61
C LEU A 365 5.27 23.51 -15.56
N VAL A 366 4.52 23.34 -16.64
CA VAL A 366 4.80 22.29 -17.61
C VAL A 366 4.93 22.89 -19.00
N LEU A 367 6.06 22.61 -19.68
CA LEU A 367 6.28 22.96 -21.08
C LEU A 367 5.95 21.77 -21.97
N VAL A 368 5.33 22.03 -23.11
CA VAL A 368 5.10 21.04 -24.17
C VAL A 368 5.59 21.55 -25.51
N HIS A 369 6.26 20.68 -26.27
CA HIS A 369 6.77 20.92 -27.61
C HIS A 369 6.34 19.80 -28.53
N ALA A 370 5.77 20.10 -29.67
CA ALA A 370 5.49 19.11 -30.72
C ALA A 370 6.67 19.05 -31.70
N ASP A 371 7.22 17.86 -31.92
CA ASP A 371 8.23 17.61 -32.91
C ASP A 371 7.61 17.50 -34.34
N ILE A 372 8.44 17.18 -35.33
CA ILE A 372 8.02 17.07 -36.73
C ILE A 372 6.99 15.95 -36.96
N ASP A 373 7.03 14.91 -36.16
CA ASP A 373 6.12 13.76 -36.18
C ASP A 373 4.86 13.99 -35.36
N ASN A 374 4.68 15.22 -34.83
CA ASN A 374 3.63 15.56 -33.88
C ASN A 374 3.62 14.69 -32.60
N VAL A 375 4.78 14.24 -32.16
CA VAL A 375 4.96 13.69 -30.83
C VAL A 375 5.27 14.83 -29.86
N PHE A 376 4.58 14.86 -28.74
CA PHE A 376 4.72 15.93 -27.75
C PHE A 376 5.76 15.58 -26.69
N HIS A 377 6.81 16.41 -26.56
CA HIS A 377 7.83 16.32 -25.53
C HIS A 377 7.46 17.21 -24.36
N VAL A 378 7.45 16.65 -23.15
CA VAL A 378 6.97 17.29 -21.91
C VAL A 378 8.15 17.58 -20.99
N LYS A 379 8.26 18.81 -20.50
CA LYS A 379 9.28 19.22 -19.54
C LYS A 379 8.61 19.92 -18.35
N PRO A 380 8.45 19.23 -17.19
CA PRO A 380 7.80 19.79 -16.02
C PRO A 380 8.80 20.42 -15.05
N PHE A 381 8.30 21.35 -14.24
CA PHE A 381 8.99 21.98 -13.10
C PHE A 381 8.03 22.06 -11.94
N PHE A 382 8.52 21.78 -10.72
CA PHE A 382 7.69 21.72 -9.52
C PHE A 382 8.30 22.48 -8.37
N TRP A 383 7.46 23.17 -7.58
CA TRP A 383 7.83 23.84 -6.34
C TRP A 383 6.96 23.32 -5.21
N LEU A 384 7.58 22.96 -4.10
CA LEU A 384 6.88 22.51 -2.90
C LEU A 384 7.26 23.40 -1.71
N PRO A 385 6.29 24.11 -1.08
CA PRO A 385 6.53 24.89 0.11
C PRO A 385 6.49 24.06 1.38
N GLY A 386 7.12 24.57 2.46
CA GLY A 386 7.19 23.93 3.76
C GLY A 386 8.44 23.09 3.97
N ASP A 387 8.48 22.38 5.09
CA ASP A 387 9.54 21.42 5.37
C ASP A 387 9.35 20.18 4.49
N ILE A 388 10.32 19.93 3.62
CA ILE A 388 10.26 18.87 2.61
C ILE A 388 10.14 17.48 3.23
N ARG A 389 10.81 17.21 4.36
CA ARG A 389 10.71 15.92 5.05
C ARG A 389 9.34 15.74 5.70
N ALA A 390 8.89 16.73 6.47
CA ALA A 390 7.57 16.70 7.09
C ALA A 390 6.46 16.53 6.05
N ARG A 391 6.61 17.17 4.88
CA ARG A 391 5.69 17.00 3.75
C ARG A 391 5.77 15.61 3.13
N GLY A 392 6.98 15.06 3.02
CA GLY A 392 7.20 13.70 2.56
C GLY A 392 6.50 12.67 3.47
N ASP A 393 6.61 12.86 4.77
CA ASP A 393 5.97 12.01 5.78
C ASP A 393 4.44 12.15 5.72
N GLU A 394 3.91 13.39 5.54
CA GLU A 394 2.48 13.65 5.45
C GLU A 394 1.85 13.05 4.17
N ASP A 395 2.49 13.26 3.03
CA ASP A 395 2.00 12.81 1.71
C ASP A 395 2.45 11.36 1.39
N HIS A 396 3.32 10.74 2.21
CA HIS A 396 3.96 9.43 2.01
C HIS A 396 4.75 9.34 0.69
N VAL A 397 5.49 10.40 0.37
CA VAL A 397 6.22 10.58 -0.89
C VAL A 397 7.67 10.97 -0.61
N PRO A 398 8.68 10.41 -1.32
CA PRO A 398 10.10 10.70 -1.08
C PRO A 398 10.52 12.04 -1.68
N TYR A 399 9.92 13.15 -1.22
CA TYR A 399 10.21 14.48 -1.75
C TYR A 399 11.67 14.91 -1.53
N ASP A 400 12.30 14.48 -0.45
CA ASP A 400 13.71 14.74 -0.15
C ASP A 400 14.66 14.11 -1.19
N LEU A 401 14.32 12.92 -1.69
CA LEU A 401 15.05 12.29 -2.79
C LEU A 401 14.87 13.09 -4.09
N TRP A 402 13.65 13.47 -4.41
CA TRP A 402 13.36 14.22 -5.63
C TRP A 402 13.96 15.64 -5.65
N VAL A 403 14.13 16.24 -4.47
CA VAL A 403 14.90 17.50 -4.34
C VAL A 403 16.37 17.27 -4.63
N ARG A 404 16.99 16.21 -4.09
CA ARG A 404 18.40 15.86 -4.34
C ARG A 404 18.68 15.53 -5.81
N GLU A 405 17.71 14.91 -6.48
CA GLU A 405 17.80 14.56 -7.91
C GLU A 405 17.43 15.73 -8.85
N GLY A 406 17.00 16.87 -8.31
CA GLY A 406 16.65 18.05 -9.09
C GLY A 406 15.26 18.00 -9.74
N HIS A 407 14.41 17.06 -9.34
CA HIS A 407 13.04 16.92 -9.84
C HIS A 407 12.03 17.82 -9.14
N LEU A 408 12.38 18.34 -7.94
CA LEU A 408 11.51 19.16 -7.12
C LEU A 408 12.30 20.30 -6.52
N ILE A 409 11.76 21.52 -6.55
CA ILE A 409 12.39 22.74 -6.03
C ILE A 409 11.75 23.08 -4.67
N PRO A 410 12.52 23.12 -3.57
CA PRO A 410 12.00 23.60 -2.28
C PRO A 410 11.72 25.11 -2.37
N ALA A 411 10.49 25.53 -1.99
CA ALA A 411 10.03 26.90 -2.18
C ALA A 411 10.01 27.75 -0.87
N GLY A 412 10.66 27.26 0.20
CA GLY A 412 10.62 27.93 1.50
C GLY A 412 9.27 27.77 2.21
N PRO A 413 8.89 28.67 3.13
CA PRO A 413 7.62 28.54 3.89
C PRO A 413 6.38 28.61 3.00
N THR A 414 6.44 29.38 1.92
CA THR A 414 5.40 29.54 0.89
C THR A 414 6.07 29.65 -0.48
N THR A 415 5.37 29.26 -1.54
CA THR A 415 5.89 29.46 -2.90
C THR A 415 5.84 30.95 -3.25
N ASP A 416 7.03 31.57 -3.38
CA ASP A 416 7.18 32.95 -3.80
C ASP A 416 6.93 33.06 -5.32
N PRO A 417 6.00 33.92 -5.79
CA PRO A 417 5.79 34.17 -7.20
C PRO A 417 7.05 34.60 -7.96
N ALA A 418 7.97 35.31 -7.30
CA ALA A 418 9.23 35.74 -7.87
C ALA A 418 10.11 34.54 -8.32
N MET A 419 10.13 33.43 -7.57
CA MET A 419 10.87 32.22 -7.98
C MET A 419 10.32 31.64 -9.29
N ILE A 420 9.01 31.63 -9.45
CA ILE A 420 8.36 31.12 -10.65
C ILE A 420 8.61 32.09 -11.82
N ALA A 421 8.53 33.41 -11.60
CA ALA A 421 8.80 34.43 -12.61
C ALA A 421 10.26 34.35 -13.12
N LEU A 422 11.22 34.18 -12.24
CA LEU A 422 12.63 33.98 -12.60
C LEU A 422 12.82 32.71 -13.44
N LYS A 423 12.14 31.62 -13.09
CA LYS A 423 12.21 30.38 -13.89
C LYS A 423 11.59 30.56 -15.26
N ILE A 424 10.46 31.24 -15.36
CA ILE A 424 9.83 31.56 -16.65
C ILE A 424 10.79 32.43 -17.50
N ALA A 425 11.43 33.45 -16.92
CA ALA A 425 12.41 34.28 -17.63
C ALA A 425 13.64 33.47 -18.10
N GLU A 426 14.15 32.57 -17.27
CA GLU A 426 15.20 31.61 -17.67
C GLU A 426 14.77 30.77 -18.87
N LEU A 427 13.54 30.24 -18.83
CA LEU A 427 13.01 29.41 -19.91
C LEU A 427 12.74 30.17 -21.20
N THR A 428 12.41 31.47 -21.14
CA THR A 428 12.28 32.34 -22.34
C THR A 428 13.59 32.58 -23.04
N SER A 429 14.74 32.50 -22.32
CA SER A 429 16.07 32.55 -22.95
C SER A 429 16.43 31.24 -23.66
N GLN A 430 15.87 30.12 -23.25
CA GLN A 430 16.15 28.81 -23.82
C GLN A 430 15.15 28.40 -24.91
N TYR A 431 13.87 28.78 -24.77
CA TYR A 431 12.76 28.37 -25.63
C TYR A 431 11.90 29.56 -26.05
N LYS A 432 11.23 29.44 -27.17
CA LYS A 432 10.22 30.41 -27.58
C LYS A 432 8.86 30.02 -26.99
N ILE A 433 8.55 30.56 -25.80
CA ILE A 433 7.26 30.35 -25.14
C ILE A 433 6.18 31.11 -25.93
N MET A 434 5.32 30.37 -26.63
CA MET A 434 4.28 30.96 -27.48
C MET A 434 3.14 31.53 -26.65
N THR A 435 2.66 30.77 -25.68
CA THR A 435 1.63 31.13 -24.72
C THR A 435 1.78 30.31 -23.45
N LEU A 436 1.32 30.89 -22.33
CA LEU A 436 1.26 30.25 -21.03
C LEU A 436 -0.19 30.27 -20.53
N ALA A 437 -0.80 29.09 -20.39
CA ALA A 437 -2.09 28.93 -19.73
C ALA A 437 -1.93 28.94 -18.22
N PHE A 438 -2.83 29.63 -17.51
CA PHE A 438 -2.80 29.71 -16.06
C PHE A 438 -4.20 29.72 -15.45
N ASP A 439 -4.34 29.22 -14.21
CA ASP A 439 -5.54 29.39 -13.44
C ASP A 439 -5.70 30.86 -12.98
N ARG A 440 -6.91 31.39 -13.10
CA ARG A 440 -7.23 32.79 -12.78
C ARG A 440 -6.91 33.20 -11.34
N TRP A 441 -6.82 32.25 -10.42
CA TRP A 441 -6.47 32.51 -9.03
C TRP A 441 -4.99 32.85 -8.87
N ARG A 442 -4.66 33.90 -8.09
CA ARG A 442 -3.29 34.35 -7.73
C ARG A 442 -2.39 34.85 -8.87
N MET A 443 -2.91 35.02 -10.05
CA MET A 443 -2.11 35.44 -11.19
C MET A 443 -1.65 36.92 -11.11
N GLY A 444 -2.33 37.76 -10.31
CA GLY A 444 -1.97 39.17 -10.17
C GLY A 444 -0.57 39.39 -9.61
N ASP A 445 -0.13 38.55 -8.66
CA ASP A 445 1.19 38.64 -8.05
C ASP A 445 2.27 38.18 -9.03
N LEU A 446 2.09 37.01 -9.68
CA LEU A 446 3.03 36.52 -10.68
C LEU A 446 3.18 37.47 -11.88
N LYS A 447 2.08 38.09 -12.33
CA LYS A 447 2.13 39.06 -13.42
C LYS A 447 2.97 40.29 -13.03
N ARG A 448 2.81 40.81 -11.80
CA ARG A 448 3.65 41.92 -11.31
C ARG A 448 5.13 41.56 -11.28
N GLU A 449 5.48 40.35 -10.85
CA GLU A 449 6.87 39.88 -10.84
C GLU A 449 7.42 39.72 -12.26
N LEU A 450 6.66 39.17 -13.20
CA LEU A 450 7.07 39.09 -14.62
C LEU A 450 7.28 40.45 -15.23
N ASP A 451 6.36 41.42 -14.99
CA ASP A 451 6.47 42.80 -15.45
C ASP A 451 7.70 43.49 -14.83
N ALA A 452 7.97 43.28 -13.54
CA ALA A 452 9.12 43.86 -12.82
C ALA A 452 10.46 43.40 -13.36
N ILE A 453 10.58 42.16 -13.84
CA ILE A 453 11.81 41.62 -14.46
C ILE A 453 11.85 41.78 -15.98
N GLY A 454 10.84 42.44 -16.57
CA GLY A 454 10.76 42.67 -18.02
C GLY A 454 10.49 41.41 -18.85
N CYS A 455 9.95 40.37 -18.26
CA CYS A 455 9.67 39.12 -18.94
C CYS A 455 8.29 39.14 -19.64
N ASN A 456 8.30 39.28 -20.98
CA ASN A 456 7.08 39.34 -21.78
C ASN A 456 6.69 37.97 -22.30
N VAL A 457 5.69 37.33 -21.65
CA VAL A 457 5.08 36.08 -22.09
C VAL A 457 3.58 36.28 -22.29
N THR A 458 3.04 35.78 -23.39
CA THR A 458 1.60 35.83 -23.66
C THR A 458 0.88 34.94 -22.65
N LEU A 459 0.12 35.55 -21.75
CA LEU A 459 -0.65 34.88 -20.68
C LEU A 459 -2.09 34.65 -21.12
N VAL A 460 -2.57 33.40 -21.01
CA VAL A 460 -3.94 33.02 -21.37
C VAL A 460 -4.64 32.42 -20.14
N PRO A 461 -5.72 33.04 -19.64
CA PRO A 461 -6.46 32.49 -18.52
C PRO A 461 -7.18 31.20 -18.94
N HIS A 462 -7.04 30.15 -18.12
CA HIS A 462 -7.69 28.85 -18.31
C HIS A 462 -8.52 28.50 -17.07
N GLY A 463 -9.81 28.21 -17.27
CA GLY A 463 -10.67 27.83 -16.14
C GLY A 463 -10.48 26.38 -15.75
N GLN A 464 -10.62 26.08 -14.45
CA GLN A 464 -10.62 24.69 -13.94
C GLN A 464 -12.03 24.06 -13.87
N GLY A 465 -13.02 24.72 -14.46
CA GLY A 465 -14.39 24.21 -14.62
C GLY A 465 -14.50 23.21 -15.79
N PHE A 466 -15.64 22.53 -15.89
CA PHE A 466 -15.90 21.52 -16.94
C PHE A 466 -15.75 22.08 -18.35
N LYS A 467 -16.16 23.35 -18.56
CA LYS A 467 -16.12 23.99 -19.88
C LYS A 467 -14.71 24.05 -20.48
N ASP A 468 -13.71 24.45 -19.67
CA ASP A 468 -12.36 24.67 -20.16
C ASP A 468 -11.49 23.38 -20.00
N MET A 469 -11.72 22.63 -18.90
CA MET A 469 -10.95 21.42 -18.63
C MET A 469 -11.38 20.21 -19.45
N SER A 470 -12.64 20.10 -19.88
CA SER A 470 -13.09 18.91 -20.60
C SER A 470 -12.31 18.69 -21.91
N PRO A 471 -12.17 19.70 -22.81
CA PRO A 471 -11.34 19.54 -24.00
C PRO A 471 -9.85 19.25 -23.70
N ALA A 472 -9.31 19.85 -22.62
CA ALA A 472 -7.93 19.66 -22.20
C ALA A 472 -7.67 18.22 -21.71
N VAL A 473 -8.58 17.69 -20.91
CA VAL A 473 -8.55 16.30 -20.39
C VAL A 473 -8.69 15.30 -21.55
N ASP A 474 -9.64 15.53 -22.45
CA ASP A 474 -9.87 14.67 -23.63
C ASP A 474 -8.65 14.64 -24.55
N CYS A 475 -7.98 15.78 -24.69
CA CYS A 475 -6.74 15.88 -25.44
C CYS A 475 -5.61 15.07 -24.79
N LEU A 476 -5.37 15.28 -23.51
CA LEU A 476 -4.33 14.59 -22.76
C LEU A 476 -4.54 13.06 -22.85
N GLU A 477 -5.74 12.57 -22.60
CA GLU A 477 -6.06 11.15 -22.69
C GLU A 477 -5.79 10.60 -24.10
N ARG A 478 -6.24 11.30 -25.14
CA ARG A 478 -6.01 10.91 -26.54
C ARG A 478 -4.52 10.79 -26.87
N LEU A 479 -3.69 11.75 -26.45
CA LEU A 479 -2.25 11.73 -26.70
C LEU A 479 -1.55 10.58 -25.97
N VAL A 480 -1.98 10.27 -24.75
CA VAL A 480 -1.47 9.11 -23.99
C VAL A 480 -1.86 7.80 -24.66
N VAL A 481 -3.13 7.61 -24.99
CA VAL A 481 -3.63 6.37 -25.64
C VAL A 481 -2.95 6.16 -27.01
N GLN A 482 -2.75 7.22 -27.77
CA GLN A 482 -2.05 7.18 -29.06
C GLN A 482 -0.52 7.08 -28.92
N ARG A 483 0.03 7.10 -27.69
CA ARG A 483 1.49 7.12 -27.40
C ARG A 483 2.23 8.26 -28.11
N ARG A 484 1.54 9.39 -28.30
CA ARG A 484 2.06 10.60 -28.96
C ARG A 484 2.60 11.62 -27.95
N MET A 485 3.10 11.15 -26.83
CA MET A 485 3.71 11.95 -25.79
C MET A 485 5.01 11.28 -25.30
N ARG A 486 5.98 12.10 -24.88
CA ARG A 486 7.19 11.67 -24.19
C ARG A 486 7.39 12.55 -22.95
N HIS A 487 7.32 11.96 -21.76
CA HIS A 487 7.40 12.69 -20.49
C HIS A 487 8.68 12.41 -19.69
N GLY A 488 9.63 11.65 -20.26
CA GLY A 488 10.95 11.42 -19.65
C GLY A 488 10.90 10.68 -18.30
N ALA A 489 9.83 9.96 -18.00
CA ALA A 489 9.64 9.27 -16.72
C ALA A 489 9.81 10.16 -15.47
N HIS A 490 9.53 11.47 -15.57
CA HIS A 490 9.69 12.42 -14.47
C HIS A 490 8.88 11.99 -13.22
N PRO A 491 9.52 11.74 -12.04
CA PRO A 491 8.87 11.04 -10.93
C PRO A 491 7.69 11.82 -10.32
N VAL A 492 7.81 13.15 -10.18
CA VAL A 492 6.73 14.00 -9.65
C VAL A 492 5.52 14.01 -10.61
N LEU A 493 5.77 14.09 -11.92
CA LEU A 493 4.69 14.05 -12.91
C LEU A 493 4.02 12.67 -12.97
N GLN A 494 4.80 11.61 -12.80
CA GLN A 494 4.29 10.23 -12.71
C GLN A 494 3.40 10.03 -11.48
N MET A 495 3.79 10.59 -10.33
CA MET A 495 2.94 10.63 -9.13
C MET A 495 1.62 11.37 -9.41
N CYS A 496 1.68 12.56 -10.03
CA CYS A 496 0.48 13.32 -10.36
C CYS A 496 -0.48 12.55 -11.29
N ALA A 497 0.06 11.83 -12.27
CA ALA A 497 -0.73 11.01 -13.18
C ALA A 497 -1.38 9.82 -12.47
N GLY A 498 -0.64 9.16 -11.55
CA GLY A 498 -1.14 8.04 -10.76
C GLY A 498 -2.25 8.42 -9.78
N ASN A 499 -2.22 9.66 -9.25
CA ASN A 499 -3.20 10.16 -8.28
C ASN A 499 -4.48 10.70 -8.94
N ALA A 500 -4.44 11.02 -10.24
CA ALA A 500 -5.48 11.78 -10.89
C ALA A 500 -6.79 11.00 -11.06
N VAL A 501 -7.87 11.65 -10.66
CA VAL A 501 -9.25 11.19 -10.81
C VAL A 501 -10.02 12.23 -11.60
N ILE A 502 -10.94 11.77 -12.48
CA ILE A 502 -11.87 12.65 -13.19
C ILE A 502 -13.25 12.63 -12.54
N THR A 503 -13.89 13.79 -12.57
CA THR A 503 -15.32 13.90 -12.28
C THR A 503 -16.06 14.27 -13.56
N ARG A 504 -17.32 13.82 -13.68
CA ARG A 504 -18.18 14.10 -14.85
C ARG A 504 -19.36 14.96 -14.40
N ASP A 505 -19.77 15.89 -15.25
CA ASP A 505 -21.04 16.58 -15.07
C ASP A 505 -22.19 15.80 -15.77
N PRO A 506 -23.45 16.18 -15.54
CA PRO A 506 -24.60 15.55 -16.18
C PRO A 506 -24.62 15.66 -17.72
N ALA A 507 -23.90 16.62 -18.30
CA ALA A 507 -23.77 16.81 -19.73
C ALA A 507 -22.62 15.98 -20.36
N GLY A 508 -21.88 15.19 -19.53
CA GLY A 508 -20.75 14.37 -19.94
C GLY A 508 -19.40 15.10 -19.96
N GLY A 509 -19.36 16.38 -19.60
CA GLY A 509 -18.13 17.13 -19.44
C GLY A 509 -17.22 16.51 -18.37
N ARG A 510 -15.89 16.55 -18.57
CA ARG A 510 -14.90 15.93 -17.68
C ARG A 510 -13.93 16.97 -17.11
N LYS A 511 -13.51 16.80 -15.87
CA LYS A 511 -12.43 17.59 -15.28
C LYS A 511 -11.61 16.75 -14.31
N LEU A 512 -10.35 17.12 -14.12
CA LEU A 512 -9.51 16.61 -13.06
C LEU A 512 -10.05 17.10 -11.70
N ASP A 513 -10.18 16.20 -10.73
CA ASP A 513 -10.79 16.50 -9.43
C ASP A 513 -9.76 16.37 -8.30
N LYS A 514 -9.20 17.50 -7.86
CA LYS A 514 -8.23 17.55 -6.76
C LYS A 514 -8.79 17.00 -5.45
N SER A 515 -10.10 17.15 -5.20
CA SER A 515 -10.71 16.72 -3.94
C SER A 515 -10.93 15.20 -3.84
N LYS A 516 -11.05 14.52 -4.99
CA LYS A 516 -11.24 13.07 -5.08
C LYS A 516 -9.95 12.32 -5.41
N SER A 517 -8.91 13.03 -5.78
CA SER A 517 -7.59 12.46 -6.08
C SER A 517 -6.93 11.95 -4.81
N THR A 518 -6.16 10.86 -4.93
CA THR A 518 -5.50 10.20 -3.79
C THR A 518 -4.30 10.98 -3.25
N GLY A 519 -3.86 12.02 -3.97
CA GLY A 519 -2.75 12.89 -3.64
C GLY A 519 -2.67 14.06 -4.61
N ARG A 520 -1.50 14.69 -4.71
CA ARG A 520 -1.29 15.88 -5.55
C ARG A 520 -1.35 15.55 -7.03
N ILE A 521 -2.02 16.42 -7.82
CA ILE A 521 -2.21 16.27 -9.27
C ILE A 521 -1.84 17.54 -10.05
N ASP A 522 -1.22 18.52 -9.40
CA ASP A 522 -0.95 19.86 -9.93
C ASP A 522 -0.17 19.80 -11.26
N GLY A 523 0.80 18.88 -11.37
CA GLY A 523 1.54 18.67 -12.62
C GLY A 523 0.67 18.20 -13.78
N LEU A 524 -0.32 17.35 -13.52
CA LEU A 524 -1.21 16.86 -14.57
C LEU A 524 -2.23 17.93 -14.98
N VAL A 525 -2.68 18.77 -14.04
CA VAL A 525 -3.53 19.94 -14.33
C VAL A 525 -2.77 20.92 -15.22
N ALA A 526 -1.53 21.27 -14.87
CA ALA A 526 -0.67 22.13 -15.67
C ALA A 526 -0.41 21.56 -17.08
N LEU A 527 -0.17 20.26 -17.18
CA LEU A 527 0.03 19.56 -18.45
C LEU A 527 -1.23 19.61 -19.34
N ALA A 528 -2.42 19.36 -18.78
CA ALA A 528 -3.68 19.46 -19.51
C ALA A 528 -3.90 20.89 -20.05
N MET A 529 -3.64 21.92 -19.23
CA MET A 529 -3.72 23.32 -19.65
C MET A 529 -2.71 23.63 -20.79
N ALA A 530 -1.49 23.11 -20.73
CA ALA A 530 -0.50 23.30 -21.79
C ALA A 530 -0.96 22.67 -23.11
N PHE A 531 -1.53 21.46 -23.07
CA PHE A 531 -2.04 20.78 -24.27
C PHE A 531 -3.24 21.49 -24.88
N SER A 532 -4.12 22.10 -24.08
CA SER A 532 -5.25 22.88 -24.61
C SER A 532 -4.78 24.00 -25.54
N LEU A 533 -3.65 24.64 -25.23
CA LEU A 533 -3.07 25.70 -26.04
C LEU A 533 -2.35 25.19 -27.29
N ALA A 534 -1.65 24.06 -27.16
CA ALA A 534 -0.87 23.49 -28.24
C ALA A 534 -1.74 23.01 -29.43
N LEU A 535 -2.94 22.52 -29.14
CA LEU A 535 -3.85 21.99 -30.19
C LEU A 535 -4.73 23.05 -30.85
N ILE A 536 -5.18 24.07 -30.15
CA ILE A 536 -5.97 25.18 -30.75
C ILE A 536 -5.26 25.79 -31.97
N LYS A 537 -3.91 25.74 -32.01
CA LYS A 537 -3.11 26.27 -33.10
C LYS A 537 -2.59 25.25 -34.11
N SER A 538 -2.74 23.96 -33.86
CA SER A 538 -2.34 22.90 -34.82
C SER A 538 -3.47 22.52 -35.81
N GLU A 539 -4.69 22.86 -35.49
CA GLU A 539 -5.77 22.81 -36.48
C GLU A 539 -5.59 24.01 -37.44
N ARG A 540 -4.76 23.85 -38.48
CA ARG A 540 -4.89 24.70 -39.66
C ARG A 540 -6.36 24.58 -40.13
N PRO A 541 -7.06 25.69 -40.43
CA PRO A 541 -8.33 25.60 -41.10
C PRO A 541 -8.10 24.72 -42.33
N ILE A 542 -8.84 23.62 -42.42
CA ILE A 542 -8.92 22.84 -43.66
C ILE A 542 -9.48 23.82 -44.67
N ASP A 543 -8.67 24.17 -45.68
CA ASP A 543 -9.11 25.00 -46.77
C ASP A 543 -10.11 24.14 -47.56
N VAL A 544 -11.40 24.34 -47.22
CA VAL A 544 -12.52 23.59 -47.82
C VAL A 544 -12.64 23.91 -49.29
N GLU A 545 -12.15 25.07 -49.75
CA GLU A 545 -12.11 25.45 -51.16
C GLU A 545 -11.10 24.62 -51.97
N ALA A 546 -10.03 24.13 -51.34
CA ALA A 546 -9.06 23.25 -52.00
C ALA A 546 -9.52 21.79 -52.13
N LEU A 547 -10.64 21.40 -51.49
CA LEU A 547 -11.21 20.05 -51.53
C LEU A 547 -12.42 19.95 -52.48
N VAL A 548 -12.87 21.06 -53.09
CA VAL A 548 -14.03 21.14 -53.98
C VAL A 548 -13.58 21.61 -55.37
N GLY A 549 -12.34 21.29 -55.75
CA GLY A 549 -11.82 21.52 -57.08
C GLY A 549 -12.03 20.34 -58.04
#